data_2db5c79174e22057e5328c6637156665
#
_entry.id   2db5c79174e22057e5328c6637156665
#
_cell.length_a   1.000
_cell.length_b   1.000
_cell.length_c   1.000
_cell.angle_alpha   90.00
_cell.angle_beta   90.00
_cell.angle_gamma   90.00
#
_symmetry.space_group_name_H-M   'P 1'
#
loop_
_entity.id
_entity.type
_entity.pdbx_description
1 polymer ?
#
loop_
_entity_poly.entity_id
_entity_poly.type
_entity_poly.pdbx_seq_one_letter_code
_entity_poly.pdbx_strand_id
1 'polypeptide(L)'
;MIIAFCLKWRLPLRIRPAASLEGQGNSNVNLLNGELDKLVSEGRNPKSVELDLLSTREILETINAEDGLVAGAVAREIAPITAAVERIVAAFSAGGRLIYIGAGTSGRLGVLDASECPPTFSVPPSMVVGLIAGGNAALT
;
A
#
# COMPACT_ATOMS: atom_id res chain seq x y z
N MET A 1 3.80 -2.00 -0.98
CA MET A 1 4.09 -0.63 -1.46
C MET A 1 2.85 -0.10 -2.17
N ILE A 2 2.27 0.99 -1.68
CA ILE A 2 1.17 1.68 -2.37
C ILE A 2 1.80 2.68 -3.32
N ILE A 3 1.49 2.56 -4.62
CA ILE A 3 1.90 3.55 -5.62
C ILE A 3 0.66 4.36 -5.97
N ALA A 4 0.69 5.66 -5.66
CA ALA A 4 -0.39 6.58 -6.02
C ALA A 4 -0.01 7.31 -7.32
N PHE A 5 -0.84 7.19 -8.34
CA PHE A 5 -0.71 7.91 -9.59
C PHE A 5 -1.76 8.98 -9.72
N CYS A 6 -1.32 10.21 -10.00
CA CYS A 6 -2.20 11.32 -10.33
C CYS A 6 -2.21 11.50 -11.85
N LEU A 7 -3.29 11.07 -12.51
CA LEU A 7 -3.42 11.07 -13.96
C LEU A 7 -4.32 12.22 -14.45
N LYS A 8 -3.76 13.09 -15.27
CA LYS A 8 -4.43 14.25 -15.90
C LYS A 8 -5.27 13.88 -17.13
N TRP A 9 -5.26 12.62 -17.61
CA TRP A 9 -5.87 12.23 -18.88
C TRP A 9 -6.92 11.13 -18.71
N ARG A 10 -8.07 11.34 -19.36
CA ARG A 10 -9.16 10.37 -19.55
C ARG A 10 -8.74 9.32 -20.61
N LEU A 11 -7.74 8.49 -20.30
CA LEU A 11 -7.47 7.31 -21.12
C LEU A 11 -8.28 6.13 -20.56
N PRO A 12 -9.04 5.41 -21.39
CA PRO A 12 -9.61 4.14 -20.96
C PRO A 12 -8.45 3.18 -20.70
N LEU A 13 -8.17 2.93 -19.41
CA LEU A 13 -7.17 1.96 -18.99
C LEU A 13 -7.70 0.57 -19.39
N ARG A 14 -7.37 0.09 -20.58
CA ARG A 14 -7.57 -1.32 -20.96
C ARG A 14 -6.49 -2.12 -20.26
N ILE A 15 -6.78 -2.61 -19.06
CA ILE A 15 -5.96 -3.62 -18.41
C ILE A 15 -6.15 -4.90 -19.23
N ARG A 16 -5.11 -5.32 -19.96
CA ARG A 16 -5.07 -6.66 -20.56
C ARG A 16 -5.02 -7.68 -19.41
N PRO A 17 -5.86 -8.73 -19.42
CA PRO A 17 -5.67 -9.83 -18.49
C PRO A 17 -4.27 -10.40 -18.69
N ALA A 18 -3.56 -10.63 -17.59
CA ALA A 18 -2.27 -11.31 -17.64
C ALA A 18 -2.44 -12.66 -18.32
N ALA A 19 -1.72 -12.87 -19.43
CA ALA A 19 -1.65 -14.18 -20.04
C ALA A 19 -1.11 -15.17 -19.00
N SER A 20 -1.76 -16.30 -18.87
CA SER A 20 -1.36 -17.40 -18.01
C SER A 20 0.10 -17.76 -18.30
N LEU A 21 1.01 -17.43 -17.36
CA LEU A 21 2.38 -17.90 -17.35
C LEU A 21 2.38 -19.31 -16.73
N GLU A 22 1.92 -20.29 -17.48
CA GLU A 22 2.16 -21.69 -17.18
C GLU A 22 3.52 -22.08 -17.74
N GLY A 23 4.44 -22.46 -16.88
CA GLY A 23 5.59 -23.31 -17.20
C GLY A 23 6.95 -22.65 -17.32
N GLN A 24 7.48 -22.05 -16.25
CA GLN A 24 8.95 -22.05 -16.01
C GLN A 24 9.18 -22.10 -14.49
N GLY A 25 9.34 -23.32 -13.99
CA GLY A 25 9.42 -23.60 -12.57
C GLY A 25 10.85 -23.44 -11.98
N ASN A 26 10.85 -23.13 -10.73
CA ASN A 26 11.81 -23.39 -9.65
C ASN A 26 13.15 -22.65 -9.55
N SER A 27 13.83 -22.21 -10.60
CA SER A 27 15.11 -21.49 -10.43
C SER A 27 14.94 -20.00 -10.12
N ASN A 28 13.88 -19.37 -10.63
CA ASN A 28 13.60 -17.94 -10.40
C ASN A 28 13.01 -17.66 -9.02
N VAL A 29 12.32 -18.60 -8.39
CA VAL A 29 11.74 -18.44 -7.06
C VAL A 29 12.83 -18.33 -5.98
N ASN A 30 13.91 -19.08 -6.10
CA ASN A 30 15.03 -19.03 -5.13
C ASN A 30 15.85 -17.73 -5.26
N LEU A 31 15.97 -17.17 -6.46
CA LEU A 31 16.63 -15.88 -6.67
C LEU A 31 15.79 -14.73 -6.10
N LEU A 32 14.47 -14.77 -6.28
CA LEU A 32 13.54 -13.79 -5.72
C LEU A 32 13.49 -13.84 -4.19
N ASN A 33 13.53 -15.01 -3.58
CA ASN A 33 13.54 -15.14 -2.13
C ASN A 33 14.82 -14.54 -1.51
N GLY A 34 15.99 -14.74 -2.13
CA GLY A 34 17.25 -14.14 -1.66
C GLY A 34 17.33 -12.62 -1.84
N GLU A 35 16.51 -12.03 -2.70
CA GLU A 35 16.38 -10.56 -2.83
C GLU A 35 15.33 -9.99 -1.87
N LEU A 36 14.24 -10.71 -1.61
CA LEU A 36 13.20 -10.31 -0.67
C LEU A 36 13.76 -10.19 0.76
N ASP A 37 14.64 -11.10 1.17
CA ASP A 37 15.30 -11.08 2.50
C ASP A 37 16.13 -9.82 2.75
N LYS A 38 16.46 -9.06 1.69
CA LYS A 38 17.21 -7.80 1.79
C LYS A 38 16.30 -6.57 1.90
N LEU A 39 14.98 -6.74 1.73
CA LEU A 39 14.04 -5.64 1.84
C LEU A 39 13.82 -5.29 3.32
N VAL A 40 13.85 -4.00 3.62
CA VAL A 40 13.60 -3.50 4.98
C VAL A 40 12.22 -3.92 5.50
N SER A 41 11.22 -4.04 4.61
CA SER A 41 9.86 -4.48 4.93
C SER A 41 9.75 -5.94 5.33
N GLU A 42 10.73 -6.79 4.94
CA GLU A 42 10.78 -8.21 5.26
C GLU A 42 11.74 -8.51 6.41
N GLY A 43 12.46 -7.48 6.88
CA GLY A 43 13.38 -7.59 8.01
C GLY A 43 12.65 -7.91 9.32
N ARG A 44 13.19 -8.88 10.07
CA ARG A 44 12.66 -9.17 11.41
C ARG A 44 12.99 -8.02 12.37
N ASN A 45 11.99 -7.59 13.13
CA ASN A 45 12.24 -6.63 14.21
C ASN A 45 13.01 -7.32 15.35
N PRO A 46 14.22 -6.86 15.72
CA PRO A 46 15.01 -7.49 16.78
C PRO A 46 14.28 -7.56 18.14
N LYS A 47 13.35 -6.64 18.40
CA LYS A 47 12.59 -6.59 19.65
C LYS A 47 11.46 -7.63 19.70
N SER A 48 11.10 -8.25 18.58
CA SER A 48 10.03 -9.24 18.50
C SER A 48 10.51 -10.67 18.24
N VAL A 49 11.83 -10.92 18.30
CA VAL A 49 12.42 -12.24 17.98
C VAL A 49 11.92 -13.35 18.90
N GLU A 50 11.73 -13.04 20.19
CA GLU A 50 11.27 -13.99 21.23
C GLU A 50 9.85 -13.63 21.74
N LEU A 51 9.00 -13.10 20.86
CA LEU A 51 7.66 -12.63 21.23
C LEU A 51 6.78 -13.74 21.82
N ASP A 52 6.97 -14.97 21.38
CA ASP A 52 6.28 -16.19 21.84
C ASP A 52 6.65 -16.62 23.26
N LEU A 53 7.77 -16.13 23.80
CA LEU A 53 8.21 -16.40 25.17
C LEU A 53 7.74 -15.33 26.17
N LEU A 54 7.19 -14.23 25.69
CA LEU A 54 6.77 -13.11 26.52
C LEU A 54 5.37 -13.33 27.11
N SER A 55 5.12 -12.73 28.25
CA SER A 55 3.76 -12.62 28.79
C SER A 55 2.90 -11.72 27.92
N THR A 56 1.56 -11.85 28.00
CA THR A 56 0.62 -11.01 27.27
C THR A 56 0.90 -9.51 27.47
N ARG A 57 1.25 -9.11 28.71
CA ARG A 57 1.59 -7.73 29.02
C ARG A 57 2.82 -7.25 28.27
N GLU A 58 3.90 -8.02 28.29
CA GLU A 58 5.16 -7.69 27.63
C GLU A 58 4.99 -7.63 26.10
N ILE A 59 4.16 -8.52 25.52
CA ILE A 59 3.79 -8.45 24.10
C ILE A 59 3.13 -7.10 23.77
N LEU A 60 2.12 -6.70 24.56
CA LEU A 60 1.41 -5.44 24.35
C LEU A 60 2.31 -4.22 24.55
N GLU A 61 3.18 -4.25 25.57
CA GLU A 61 4.16 -3.18 25.81
C GLU A 61 5.16 -3.07 24.65
N THR A 62 5.62 -4.20 24.11
CA THR A 62 6.52 -4.24 22.96
C THR A 62 5.85 -3.65 21.70
N ILE A 63 4.64 -4.07 21.39
CA ILE A 63 3.86 -3.52 20.26
C ILE A 63 3.64 -2.01 20.43
N ASN A 64 3.17 -1.59 21.60
CA ASN A 64 2.91 -0.18 21.87
C ASN A 64 4.17 0.71 21.79
N ALA A 65 5.32 0.16 22.19
CA ALA A 65 6.60 0.88 22.07
C ALA A 65 7.01 1.07 20.60
N GLU A 66 6.78 0.09 19.73
CA GLU A 66 7.04 0.19 18.29
C GLU A 66 6.03 1.15 17.61
N ASP A 67 4.76 1.07 17.95
CA ASP A 67 3.71 1.97 17.46
C ASP A 67 4.03 3.43 17.79
N GLY A 68 4.60 3.69 18.98
CA GLY A 68 5.05 5.02 19.40
C GLY A 68 6.11 5.65 18.49
N LEU A 69 6.85 4.85 17.70
CA LEU A 69 7.85 5.36 16.77
C LEU A 69 7.24 5.89 15.45
N VAL A 70 6.02 5.43 15.10
CA VAL A 70 5.39 5.72 13.80
C VAL A 70 5.16 7.20 13.59
N ALA A 71 4.59 7.90 14.56
CA ALA A 71 4.33 9.34 14.47
C ALA A 71 5.61 10.14 14.22
N GLY A 72 6.72 9.79 14.89
CA GLY A 72 8.01 10.42 14.68
C GLY A 72 8.61 10.12 13.30
N ALA A 73 8.36 8.91 12.75
CA ALA A 73 8.77 8.57 11.40
C ALA A 73 8.02 9.41 10.36
N VAL A 74 6.70 9.53 10.50
CA VAL A 74 5.87 10.37 9.61
C VAL A 74 6.26 11.84 9.70
N ALA A 75 6.55 12.34 10.90
CA ALA A 75 6.94 13.74 11.09
C ALA A 75 8.22 14.12 10.30
N ARG A 76 9.13 13.18 10.10
CA ARG A 76 10.33 13.41 9.28
C ARG A 76 10.04 13.50 7.79
N GLU A 77 8.90 12.97 7.35
CA GLU A 77 8.50 12.90 5.94
C GLU A 77 7.42 13.93 5.55
N ILE A 78 7.13 14.90 6.43
CA ILE A 78 6.09 15.91 6.16
C ILE A 78 6.36 16.69 4.86
N ALA A 79 7.60 17.04 4.56
CA ALA A 79 7.91 17.80 3.34
C ALA A 79 7.60 17.02 2.04
N PRO A 80 8.06 15.77 1.85
CA PRO A 80 7.67 14.98 0.67
C PRO A 80 6.17 14.64 0.66
N ILE A 81 5.54 14.43 1.82
CA ILE A 81 4.08 14.21 1.92
C ILE A 81 3.34 15.46 1.42
N THR A 82 3.73 16.65 1.88
CA THR A 82 3.15 17.92 1.42
C THR A 82 3.25 18.06 -0.09
N ALA A 83 4.41 17.82 -0.68
CA ALA A 83 4.61 17.90 -2.12
C ALA A 83 3.72 16.90 -2.90
N ALA A 84 3.51 15.70 -2.35
CA ALA A 84 2.60 14.70 -2.94
C ALA A 84 1.14 15.18 -2.88
N VAL A 85 0.70 15.68 -1.73
CA VAL A 85 -0.66 16.21 -1.53
C VAL A 85 -0.95 17.39 -2.46
N GLU A 86 -0.01 18.34 -2.60
CA GLU A 86 -0.17 19.49 -3.50
C GLU A 86 -0.35 19.05 -4.96
N ARG A 87 0.37 18.00 -5.40
CA ARG A 87 0.19 17.43 -6.75
C ARG A 87 -1.19 16.78 -6.93
N ILE A 88 -1.67 16.08 -5.91
CA ILE A 88 -3.01 15.46 -5.92
C ILE A 88 -4.08 16.54 -6.00
N VAL A 89 -3.98 17.59 -5.19
CA VAL A 89 -4.91 18.74 -5.20
C VAL A 89 -4.93 19.43 -6.57
N ALA A 90 -3.75 19.70 -7.15
CA ALA A 90 -3.64 20.28 -8.48
C ALA A 90 -4.29 19.40 -9.57
N ALA A 91 -4.15 18.07 -9.45
CA ALA A 91 -4.80 17.17 -10.40
C ALA A 91 -6.31 17.13 -10.22
N PHE A 92 -6.84 17.09 -9.00
CA PHE A 92 -8.27 17.18 -8.74
C PHE A 92 -8.86 18.48 -9.29
N SER A 93 -8.20 19.61 -9.06
CA SER A 93 -8.61 20.92 -9.60
C SER A 93 -8.64 20.97 -11.14
N ALA A 94 -7.84 20.13 -11.81
CA ALA A 94 -7.81 19.99 -13.25
C ALA A 94 -8.75 18.88 -13.80
N GLY A 95 -9.65 18.33 -12.95
CA GLY A 95 -10.57 17.25 -13.32
C GLY A 95 -9.89 15.88 -13.40
N GLY A 96 -8.71 15.74 -12.84
CA GLY A 96 -7.99 14.47 -12.69
C GLY A 96 -8.53 13.62 -11.54
N ARG A 97 -7.86 12.50 -11.28
CA ARG A 97 -8.23 11.54 -10.24
C ARG A 97 -6.99 10.94 -9.57
N LEU A 98 -7.17 10.47 -8.33
CA LEU A 98 -6.17 9.69 -7.61
C LEU A 98 -6.41 8.19 -7.86
N ILE A 99 -5.35 7.47 -8.16
CA ILE A 99 -5.41 6.01 -8.32
C ILE A 99 -4.37 5.38 -7.39
N TYR A 100 -4.86 4.56 -6.45
CA TYR A 100 -4.04 3.67 -5.65
C TYR A 100 -3.83 2.36 -6.39
N ILE A 101 -2.59 1.87 -6.45
CA ILE A 101 -2.27 0.57 -7.01
C ILE A 101 -1.42 -0.19 -5.98
N GLY A 102 -1.86 -1.38 -5.62
CA GLY A 102 -1.14 -2.19 -4.64
C GLY A 102 -1.47 -3.68 -4.71
N ALA A 103 -0.72 -4.47 -3.95
CA ALA A 103 -0.96 -5.89 -3.74
C ALA A 103 -1.09 -6.19 -2.25
N GLY A 104 -1.75 -7.29 -1.89
CA GLY A 104 -1.93 -7.71 -0.50
C GLY A 104 -2.54 -6.61 0.37
N THR A 105 -2.01 -6.42 1.58
CA THR A 105 -2.50 -5.41 2.54
C THR A 105 -2.43 -3.99 2.00
N SER A 106 -1.38 -3.62 1.28
CA SER A 106 -1.26 -2.30 0.65
C SER A 106 -2.39 -2.04 -0.36
N GLY A 107 -2.73 -3.04 -1.18
CA GLY A 107 -3.85 -2.94 -2.11
C GLY A 107 -5.20 -2.81 -1.38
N ARG A 108 -5.40 -3.57 -0.28
CA ARG A 108 -6.61 -3.48 0.55
C ARG A 108 -6.78 -2.10 1.18
N LEU A 109 -5.71 -1.51 1.71
CA LEU A 109 -5.73 -0.16 2.28
C LEU A 109 -6.08 0.89 1.21
N GLY A 110 -5.54 0.79 0.00
CA GLY A 110 -5.88 1.70 -1.09
C GLY A 110 -7.35 1.57 -1.53
N VAL A 111 -7.90 0.35 -1.55
CA VAL A 111 -9.34 0.13 -1.85
C VAL A 111 -10.22 0.66 -0.72
N LEU A 112 -9.83 0.44 0.54
CA LEU A 112 -10.55 0.95 1.70
C LEU A 112 -10.63 2.48 1.66
N ASP A 113 -9.51 3.18 1.52
CA ASP A 113 -9.47 4.64 1.44
C ASP A 113 -10.33 5.17 0.28
N ALA A 114 -10.23 4.56 -0.90
CA ALA A 114 -11.04 4.93 -2.05
C ALA A 114 -12.54 4.75 -1.80
N SER A 115 -12.95 3.73 -1.04
CA SER A 115 -14.36 3.45 -0.72
C SER A 115 -14.95 4.44 0.30
N GLU A 116 -14.11 5.00 1.17
CA GLU A 116 -14.51 5.96 2.19
C GLU A 116 -14.63 7.40 1.65
N CYS A 117 -14.00 7.71 0.52
CA CYS A 117 -14.04 9.06 -0.05
C CYS A 117 -15.45 9.53 -0.43
N PRO A 118 -16.32 8.74 -1.11
CA PRO A 118 -17.68 9.18 -1.44
C PRO A 118 -18.56 9.50 -0.23
N PRO A 119 -18.70 8.64 0.79
CA PRO A 119 -19.55 8.93 1.93
C PRO A 119 -19.00 10.05 2.82
N THR A 120 -17.67 10.17 2.94
CA THR A 120 -17.03 11.14 3.83
C THR A 120 -16.94 12.53 3.24
N PHE A 121 -16.64 12.63 1.94
CA PHE A 121 -16.39 13.92 1.27
C PHE A 121 -17.42 14.26 0.19
N SER A 122 -18.44 13.44 0.00
CA SER A 122 -19.49 13.64 -1.03
C SER A 122 -18.93 13.80 -2.45
N VAL A 123 -17.86 13.07 -2.76
CA VAL A 123 -17.19 13.09 -4.07
C VAL A 123 -17.63 11.91 -4.94
N PRO A 124 -17.54 12.03 -6.29
CA PRO A 124 -17.84 10.90 -7.15
C PRO A 124 -16.91 9.70 -6.89
N PRO A 125 -17.42 8.43 -6.93
CA PRO A 125 -16.59 7.23 -6.72
C PRO A 125 -15.45 7.09 -7.74
N SER A 126 -15.51 7.80 -8.85
CA SER A 126 -14.45 7.81 -9.88
C SER A 126 -13.29 8.77 -9.55
N MET A 127 -13.40 9.62 -8.53
CA MET A 127 -12.38 10.61 -8.18
C MET A 127 -11.17 9.97 -7.48
N VAL A 128 -11.44 9.00 -6.61
CA VAL A 128 -10.40 8.19 -5.95
C VAL A 128 -10.69 6.72 -6.25
N VAL A 129 -9.71 6.00 -6.77
CA VAL A 129 -9.88 4.62 -7.24
C VAL A 129 -8.79 3.73 -6.64
N GLY A 130 -9.18 2.63 -6.02
CA GLY A 130 -8.27 1.59 -5.54
C GLY A 130 -8.20 0.41 -6.51
N LEU A 131 -6.98 0.03 -6.91
CA LEU A 131 -6.70 -1.15 -7.72
C LEU A 131 -5.84 -2.12 -6.93
N ILE A 132 -6.34 -3.32 -6.71
CA ILE A 132 -5.61 -4.40 -6.04
C ILE A 132 -5.22 -5.49 -7.02
N ALA A 133 -3.98 -5.98 -6.92
CA ALA A 133 -3.55 -7.17 -7.66
C ALA A 133 -4.44 -8.37 -7.32
N GLY A 134 -4.92 -9.09 -8.32
CA GLY A 134 -5.93 -10.16 -8.16
C GLY A 134 -7.38 -9.66 -8.18
N GLY A 135 -7.62 -8.35 -8.28
CA GLY A 135 -8.95 -7.76 -8.36
C GLY A 135 -9.80 -8.01 -7.11
N ASN A 136 -11.13 -8.01 -7.26
CA ASN A 136 -12.05 -8.16 -6.13
C ASN A 136 -11.90 -9.49 -5.38
N ALA A 137 -11.46 -10.56 -6.04
CA ALA A 137 -11.22 -11.85 -5.39
C ALA A 137 -10.09 -11.81 -4.34
N ALA A 138 -9.20 -10.82 -4.42
CA ALA A 138 -8.13 -10.63 -3.44
C ALA A 138 -8.55 -9.82 -2.20
N LEU A 139 -9.80 -9.36 -2.14
CA LEU A 139 -10.34 -8.61 -1.00
C LEU A 139 -10.93 -9.53 0.09
N THR A 140 -11.27 -10.77 -0.26
CA THR A 140 -11.91 -11.79 0.61
C THR A 140 -10.98 -12.94 0.95
#